data_00c36278ea1cf6c661a751861678c7b4
#
_entry.id   00c36278ea1cf6c661a751861678c7b4
#
_cell.length_a   1.000
_cell.length_b   1.000
_cell.length_c   1.000
_cell.angle_alpha   90.00
_cell.angle_beta   90.00
_cell.angle_gamma   90.00
#
_symmetry.space_group_name_H-M   'P 1'
#
loop_
_entity.id
_entity.type
_entity.pdbx_description
1 polymer ?
#
loop_
_entity_poly.entity_id
_entity_poly.type
_entity_poly.pdbx_seq_one_letter_code
_entity_poly.pdbx_strand_id
1 'polypeptide(L)'
;MQNVKIQSKIREIIQNYKEYLKNAKLRKFYRIKKNWKNMNKSVGIAAAVGIVIIIGVIGFQLYDTSYQRSTVEEYKKDQLSVKNVVHPENPQFLHGLKINKDKYLVGEKIFFSVQGIPMGLKDAINFYTPEGILFVQYPFDGNEKTNFKHYWKPSLIKRLGVCDVEQLMGEWTVLFAGLPNEKLHFQVTDEILPGTEEYYVTCNEVALEMPLMTDPSISIAP
;
A
#
# COMPACT_ATOMS: atom_id res chain seq x y z
N MET A 1 9.20 16.73 33.85
CA MET A 1 9.43 18.20 33.80
C MET A 1 10.44 18.67 32.74
N GLN A 2 11.42 17.89 32.30
CA GLN A 2 12.41 18.30 31.27
C GLN A 2 11.82 18.53 29.86
N ASN A 3 10.86 17.73 29.41
CA ASN A 3 10.27 17.84 28.06
C ASN A 3 9.53 19.16 27.79
N VAL A 4 8.93 19.77 28.79
CA VAL A 4 8.20 21.06 28.62
C VAL A 4 9.18 22.22 28.39
N LYS A 5 10.35 22.20 29.04
CA LYS A 5 11.42 23.21 28.85
C LYS A 5 12.06 23.17 27.45
N ILE A 6 12.19 21.97 26.89
CA ILE A 6 12.75 21.78 25.53
C ILE A 6 11.75 22.31 24.49
N GLN A 7 10.47 22.02 24.63
CA GLN A 7 9.42 22.48 23.72
C GLN A 7 9.25 24.02 23.72
N SER A 8 9.39 24.68 24.88
CA SER A 8 9.32 26.14 24.95
C SER A 8 10.50 26.79 24.23
N LYS A 9 11.72 26.24 24.40
CA LYS A 9 12.94 26.75 23.78
C LYS A 9 12.94 26.58 22.25
N ILE A 10 12.37 25.47 21.75
CA ILE A 10 12.20 25.26 20.31
C ILE A 10 11.23 26.26 19.70
N ARG A 11 10.12 26.56 20.37
CA ARG A 11 9.16 27.59 19.90
C ARG A 11 9.79 28.98 19.84
N GLU A 12 10.57 29.34 20.82
CA GLU A 12 11.29 30.64 20.84
C GLU A 12 12.28 30.76 19.67
N ILE A 13 13.05 29.72 19.39
CA ILE A 13 13.98 29.69 18.25
C ILE A 13 13.23 29.84 16.90
N ILE A 14 12.11 29.15 16.73
CA ILE A 14 11.29 29.24 15.51
C ILE A 14 10.71 30.65 15.34
N GLN A 15 10.27 31.28 16.40
CA GLN A 15 9.74 32.64 16.37
C GLN A 15 10.81 33.66 15.98
N ASN A 16 11.99 33.59 16.60
CA ASN A 16 13.14 34.45 16.27
C ASN A 16 13.62 34.28 14.82
N TYR A 17 13.58 33.05 14.29
CA TYR A 17 13.94 32.77 12.91
C TYR A 17 12.92 33.35 11.89
N LYS A 18 11.63 33.30 12.21
CA LYS A 18 10.57 33.94 11.40
C LYS A 18 10.72 35.46 11.35
N GLU A 19 11.05 36.07 12.45
CA GLU A 19 11.24 37.51 12.53
C GLU A 19 12.51 37.97 11.80
N TYR A 20 13.59 37.21 11.89
CA TYR A 20 14.80 37.41 11.09
C TYR A 20 14.54 37.37 9.58
N LEU A 21 13.81 36.37 9.12
CA LEU A 21 13.45 36.24 7.69
C LEU A 21 12.55 37.39 7.21
N LYS A 22 11.62 37.85 8.03
CA LYS A 22 10.75 39.02 7.74
C LYS A 22 11.59 40.30 7.57
N ASN A 23 12.52 40.53 8.46
CA ASN A 23 13.40 41.72 8.42
C ASN A 23 14.44 41.67 7.27
N ALA A 24 14.94 40.49 6.95
CA ALA A 24 15.85 40.30 5.80
C ALA A 24 15.15 40.55 4.46
N LYS A 25 13.90 40.11 4.32
CA LYS A 25 13.05 40.33 3.12
C LYS A 25 12.75 41.82 2.93
N LEU A 26 12.44 42.57 3.99
CA LEU A 26 12.14 44.00 3.92
C LEU A 26 13.38 44.83 3.50
N ARG A 27 14.57 44.51 4.03
CA ARG A 27 15.83 45.21 3.64
C ARG A 27 16.20 44.98 2.17
N LYS A 28 15.93 43.77 1.64
CA LYS A 28 16.19 43.44 0.23
C LYS A 28 15.24 44.21 -0.72
N PHE A 29 13.98 44.34 -0.35
CA PHE A 29 12.96 45.09 -1.12
C PHE A 29 13.29 46.60 -1.18
N TYR A 30 13.74 47.23 -0.09
CA TYR A 30 14.10 48.64 -0.04
C TYR A 30 15.30 48.94 -0.93
N ARG A 31 16.28 48.03 -1.00
CA ARG A 31 17.47 48.18 -1.83
C ARG A 31 17.16 48.13 -3.32
N ILE A 32 16.23 47.25 -3.71
CA ILE A 32 15.76 47.11 -5.10
C ILE A 32 15.02 48.38 -5.55
N LYS A 33 14.13 48.91 -4.71
CA LYS A 33 13.34 50.12 -5.04
C LYS A 33 14.20 51.36 -5.25
N LYS A 34 15.34 51.50 -4.53
CA LYS A 34 16.27 52.63 -4.69
C LYS A 34 17.05 52.57 -6.01
N ASN A 35 17.40 51.41 -6.51
CA ASN A 35 18.11 51.24 -7.76
C ASN A 35 17.22 51.40 -8.99
N TRP A 36 15.93 51.21 -8.89
CA TRP A 36 15.00 51.27 -10.02
C TRP A 36 14.77 52.69 -10.56
N LYS A 37 14.99 53.73 -9.73
CA LYS A 37 14.80 55.13 -10.16
C LYS A 37 15.86 55.61 -11.15
N ASN A 38 17.02 54.94 -11.27
CA ASN A 38 18.15 55.34 -12.08
C ASN A 38 18.39 54.46 -13.33
N MET A 39 17.45 53.53 -13.62
CA MET A 39 17.60 52.63 -14.78
C MET A 39 17.06 53.25 -16.07
N ASN A 40 17.80 53.12 -17.18
CA ASN A 40 17.35 53.47 -18.53
C ASN A 40 16.09 52.63 -18.89
N LYS A 41 15.15 53.22 -19.65
CA LYS A 41 13.84 52.58 -19.99
C LYS A 41 13.97 51.16 -20.56
N SER A 42 14.97 50.88 -21.39
CA SER A 42 15.21 49.56 -21.98
C SER A 42 15.62 48.51 -20.96
N VAL A 43 16.42 48.89 -19.97
CA VAL A 43 16.85 47.99 -18.85
C VAL A 43 15.66 47.74 -17.91
N GLY A 44 14.77 48.72 -17.73
CA GLY A 44 13.56 48.59 -16.92
C GLY A 44 12.59 47.54 -17.46
N ILE A 45 12.42 47.48 -18.80
CA ILE A 45 11.53 46.49 -19.46
C ILE A 45 12.11 45.08 -19.30
N ALA A 46 13.40 44.89 -19.54
CA ALA A 46 14.04 43.59 -19.38
C ALA A 46 13.98 43.07 -17.93
N ALA A 47 14.13 43.94 -16.95
CA ALA A 47 14.00 43.59 -15.54
C ALA A 47 12.57 43.21 -15.18
N ALA A 48 11.56 43.91 -15.71
CA ALA A 48 10.14 43.60 -15.50
C ALA A 48 9.76 42.23 -16.05
N VAL A 49 10.20 41.90 -17.28
CA VAL A 49 9.97 40.58 -17.90
C VAL A 49 10.62 39.47 -17.06
N GLY A 50 11.85 39.65 -16.62
CA GLY A 50 12.55 38.69 -15.75
C GLY A 50 11.81 38.41 -14.43
N ILE A 51 11.26 39.46 -13.81
CA ILE A 51 10.48 39.29 -12.57
C ILE A 51 9.19 38.48 -12.80
N VAL A 52 8.49 38.71 -13.93
CA VAL A 52 7.27 37.98 -14.27
C VAL A 52 7.57 36.48 -14.49
N ILE A 53 8.68 36.15 -15.16
CA ILE A 53 9.11 34.75 -15.36
C ILE A 53 9.43 34.08 -14.01
N ILE A 54 10.16 34.78 -13.13
CA ILE A 54 10.51 34.23 -11.81
C ILE A 54 9.25 33.98 -10.97
N ILE A 55 8.28 34.91 -10.99
CA ILE A 55 7.01 34.74 -10.28
C ILE A 55 6.23 33.56 -10.85
N GLY A 56 6.20 33.42 -12.19
CA GLY A 56 5.55 32.29 -12.86
C GLY A 56 6.15 30.93 -12.48
N VAL A 57 7.49 30.83 -12.46
CA VAL A 57 8.18 29.59 -12.07
C VAL A 57 7.96 29.26 -10.59
N ILE A 58 8.02 30.25 -9.70
CA ILE A 58 7.75 30.06 -8.28
C ILE A 58 6.28 29.68 -8.05
N GLY A 59 5.36 30.34 -8.75
CA GLY A 59 3.92 30.02 -8.68
C GLY A 59 3.64 28.60 -9.15
N PHE A 60 4.26 28.17 -10.24
CA PHE A 60 4.12 26.80 -10.74
C PHE A 60 4.68 25.76 -9.75
N GLN A 61 5.85 25.99 -9.18
CA GLN A 61 6.43 25.09 -8.16
C GLN A 61 5.59 25.02 -6.88
N LEU A 62 5.00 26.15 -6.46
CA LEU A 62 4.12 26.15 -5.28
C LEU A 62 2.79 25.44 -5.57
N TYR A 63 2.27 25.55 -6.78
CA TYR A 63 1.07 24.83 -7.22
C TYR A 63 1.32 23.32 -7.24
N ASP A 64 2.42 22.89 -7.86
CA ASP A 64 2.78 21.47 -7.95
C ASP A 64 3.03 20.86 -6.55
N THR A 65 3.73 21.56 -5.67
CA THR A 65 3.92 21.10 -4.28
C THR A 65 2.64 21.06 -3.46
N SER A 66 1.68 21.95 -3.71
CA SER A 66 0.38 21.92 -3.00
C SER A 66 -0.49 20.76 -3.49
N TYR A 67 -0.47 20.48 -4.78
CA TYR A 67 -1.17 19.34 -5.37
C TYR A 67 -0.61 18.00 -4.86
N GLN A 68 0.71 17.84 -4.88
CA GLN A 68 1.38 16.64 -4.33
C GLN A 68 1.08 16.46 -2.83
N ARG A 69 1.00 17.54 -2.06
CA ARG A 69 0.72 17.46 -0.62
C ARG A 69 -0.70 17.00 -0.33
N SER A 70 -1.69 17.49 -1.09
CA SER A 70 -3.09 17.07 -0.92
C SER A 70 -3.29 15.60 -1.23
N THR A 71 -2.69 15.11 -2.33
CA THR A 71 -2.76 13.68 -2.70
C THR A 71 -2.08 12.77 -1.68
N VAL A 72 -0.95 13.19 -1.10
CA VAL A 72 -0.25 12.41 -0.06
C VAL A 72 -1.02 12.40 1.26
N GLU A 73 -1.66 13.49 1.64
CA GLU A 73 -2.49 13.55 2.86
C GLU A 73 -3.77 12.71 2.71
N GLU A 74 -4.42 12.73 1.56
CA GLU A 74 -5.56 11.89 1.23
C GLU A 74 -5.17 10.40 1.24
N TYR A 75 -4.08 10.03 0.56
CA TYR A 75 -3.55 8.68 0.58
C TYR A 75 -3.20 8.18 2.00
N LYS A 76 -2.62 9.04 2.86
CA LYS A 76 -2.35 8.70 4.26
C LYS A 76 -3.62 8.51 5.06
N LYS A 77 -4.67 9.30 4.82
CA LYS A 77 -5.95 9.18 5.49
C LYS A 77 -6.63 7.86 5.13
N ASP A 78 -6.58 7.47 3.85
CA ASP A 78 -7.11 6.19 3.38
C ASP A 78 -6.33 5.01 3.97
N GLN A 79 -4.99 5.08 4.00
CA GLN A 79 -4.15 4.07 4.65
C GLN A 79 -4.45 3.93 6.16
N LEU A 80 -4.73 5.03 6.85
CA LEU A 80 -5.10 5.01 8.27
C LEU A 80 -6.49 4.39 8.48
N SER A 81 -7.45 4.66 7.61
CA SER A 81 -8.79 4.07 7.67
C SER A 81 -8.74 2.55 7.46
N VAL A 82 -7.98 2.08 6.47
CA VAL A 82 -7.76 0.66 6.20
C VAL A 82 -7.09 -0.04 7.38
N LYS A 83 -6.09 0.60 8.02
CA LYS A 83 -5.38 0.02 9.16
C LYS A 83 -6.29 -0.25 10.38
N ASN A 84 -7.34 0.53 10.55
CA ASN A 84 -8.29 0.38 11.66
C ASN A 84 -9.35 -0.70 11.40
N VAL A 85 -9.53 -1.12 10.14
CA VAL A 85 -10.51 -2.15 9.74
C VAL A 85 -9.86 -3.54 9.67
N VAL A 86 -8.58 -3.61 9.31
CA VAL A 86 -7.85 -4.87 9.16
C VAL A 86 -7.62 -5.55 10.50
N HIS A 87 -7.92 -6.84 10.60
CA HIS A 87 -7.69 -7.63 11.79
C HIS A 87 -6.19 -7.66 12.19
N PRO A 88 -5.89 -7.68 13.50
CA PRO A 88 -4.52 -7.75 13.99
C PRO A 88 -3.85 -9.07 13.58
N GLU A 89 -2.51 -9.07 13.59
CA GLU A 89 -1.75 -10.29 13.37
C GLU A 89 -1.97 -11.26 14.54
N ASN A 90 -2.41 -12.47 14.20
CA ASN A 90 -2.53 -13.63 15.09
C ASN A 90 -2.03 -14.87 14.34
N PRO A 91 -0.70 -15.13 14.36
CA PRO A 91 -0.11 -16.17 13.55
C PRO A 91 -0.58 -17.57 13.91
N GLN A 92 -0.92 -18.36 12.91
CA GLN A 92 -1.29 -19.76 13.00
C GLN A 92 -0.15 -20.65 12.47
N PHE A 93 0.07 -21.83 13.06
CA PHE A 93 1.21 -22.68 12.74
C PHE A 93 0.79 -24.13 12.54
N LEU A 94 1.40 -24.78 11.54
CA LEU A 94 1.28 -26.21 11.27
C LEU A 94 2.59 -26.72 10.60
N HIS A 95 3.37 -27.57 11.27
CA HIS A 95 4.57 -28.25 10.69
C HIS A 95 5.50 -27.32 9.88
N GLY A 96 5.85 -26.15 10.45
CA GLY A 96 6.69 -25.18 9.76
C GLY A 96 5.94 -24.24 8.79
N LEU A 97 4.70 -24.53 8.44
CA LEU A 97 3.81 -23.58 7.82
C LEU A 97 3.35 -22.55 8.85
N LYS A 98 3.44 -21.28 8.50
CA LYS A 98 2.94 -20.16 9.27
C LYS A 98 2.03 -19.32 8.39
N ILE A 99 0.81 -19.01 8.86
CA ILE A 99 -0.08 -17.99 8.31
C ILE A 99 -0.09 -16.81 9.29
N ASN A 100 -0.04 -15.58 8.78
CA ASN A 100 0.16 -14.40 9.63
C ASN A 100 -1.06 -14.00 10.47
N LYS A 101 -2.27 -14.45 10.11
CA LYS A 101 -3.52 -14.12 10.82
C LYS A 101 -4.46 -15.30 10.86
N ASP A 102 -5.37 -15.29 11.84
CA ASP A 102 -6.52 -16.20 11.94
C ASP A 102 -7.77 -15.63 11.28
N LYS A 103 -7.83 -14.31 11.01
CA LYS A 103 -8.96 -13.62 10.38
C LYS A 103 -8.51 -12.62 9.33
N TYR A 104 -9.21 -12.60 8.20
CA TYR A 104 -8.98 -11.72 7.06
C TYR A 104 -10.28 -11.12 6.57
N LEU A 105 -10.19 -9.94 5.97
CA LEU A 105 -11.27 -9.36 5.17
C LEU A 105 -11.30 -9.99 3.78
N VAL A 106 -12.44 -9.96 3.10
CA VAL A 106 -12.48 -10.25 1.66
C VAL A 106 -11.60 -9.24 0.93
N GLY A 107 -10.73 -9.72 0.04
CA GLY A 107 -9.78 -8.85 -0.68
C GLY A 107 -8.46 -8.58 0.03
N GLU A 108 -8.34 -8.97 1.29
CA GLU A 108 -7.07 -8.88 2.01
C GLU A 108 -6.09 -9.95 1.50
N LYS A 109 -4.80 -9.60 1.47
CA LYS A 109 -3.74 -10.55 1.11
C LYS A 109 -3.42 -11.48 2.28
N ILE A 110 -3.52 -12.77 2.03
CA ILE A 110 -3.11 -13.82 2.96
C ILE A 110 -1.62 -14.06 2.75
N PHE A 111 -0.85 -13.82 3.80
CA PHE A 111 0.59 -14.07 3.78
C PHE A 111 0.89 -15.37 4.51
N PHE A 112 1.70 -16.24 3.90
CA PHE A 112 2.18 -17.44 4.53
C PHE A 112 3.67 -17.68 4.27
N SER A 113 4.28 -18.48 5.13
CA SER A 113 5.67 -18.91 5.00
C SER A 113 5.81 -20.37 5.41
N VAL A 114 6.71 -21.08 4.75
CA VAL A 114 7.12 -22.43 5.15
C VAL A 114 8.58 -22.42 5.51
N GLN A 115 8.92 -23.09 6.57
CA GLN A 115 10.29 -23.19 7.08
C GLN A 115 10.62 -24.63 7.44
N GLY A 116 11.90 -24.98 7.33
CA GLY A 116 12.41 -26.30 7.74
C GLY A 116 11.98 -27.43 6.82
N ILE A 117 11.81 -27.16 5.51
CA ILE A 117 11.49 -28.20 4.52
C ILE A 117 12.66 -29.19 4.46
N PRO A 118 12.43 -30.50 4.75
CA PRO A 118 13.45 -31.50 4.68
C PRO A 118 13.96 -31.70 3.23
N MET A 119 15.25 -31.97 3.09
CA MET A 119 15.83 -32.32 1.81
C MET A 119 15.14 -33.59 1.25
N GLY A 120 14.82 -33.57 -0.02
CA GLY A 120 14.14 -34.67 -0.72
C GLY A 120 12.62 -34.69 -0.57
N LEU A 121 12.03 -33.90 0.33
CA LEU A 121 10.58 -33.81 0.47
C LEU A 121 9.99 -33.01 -0.71
N LYS A 122 9.10 -33.67 -1.47
CA LYS A 122 8.27 -33.04 -2.48
C LYS A 122 6.82 -33.07 -2.00
N ASP A 123 6.19 -31.93 -1.88
CA ASP A 123 4.81 -31.81 -1.41
C ASP A 123 4.19 -30.49 -1.90
N ALA A 124 2.96 -30.22 -1.52
CA ALA A 124 2.28 -28.98 -1.84
C ALA A 124 1.45 -28.47 -0.66
N ILE A 125 1.29 -27.17 -0.58
CA ILE A 125 0.33 -26.54 0.33
C ILE A 125 -0.94 -26.27 -0.44
N ASN A 126 -2.05 -26.80 0.05
CA ASN A 126 -3.38 -26.68 -0.52
C ASN A 126 -4.24 -25.77 0.33
N PHE A 127 -4.90 -24.79 -0.31
CA PHE A 127 -5.88 -23.91 0.30
C PHE A 127 -7.27 -24.27 -0.25
N TYR A 128 -8.20 -24.51 0.64
CA TYR A 128 -9.58 -24.87 0.30
C TYR A 128 -10.54 -23.78 0.78
N THR A 129 -11.54 -23.47 -0.06
CA THR A 129 -12.65 -22.59 0.30
C THR A 129 -13.48 -23.17 1.44
N PRO A 130 -14.37 -22.38 2.06
CA PRO A 130 -15.34 -22.90 3.04
C PRO A 130 -16.20 -24.03 2.50
N GLU A 131 -16.47 -24.07 1.19
CA GLU A 131 -17.20 -25.15 0.51
C GLU A 131 -16.34 -26.37 0.19
N GLY A 132 -15.04 -26.37 0.53
CA GLY A 132 -14.12 -27.47 0.29
C GLY A 132 -13.54 -27.53 -1.13
N ILE A 133 -13.69 -26.48 -1.93
CA ILE A 133 -13.08 -26.38 -3.27
C ILE A 133 -11.59 -26.08 -3.13
N LEU A 134 -10.73 -26.85 -3.79
CA LEU A 134 -9.30 -26.54 -3.91
C LEU A 134 -9.14 -25.23 -4.68
N PHE A 135 -8.78 -24.17 -3.98
CA PHE A 135 -8.70 -22.82 -4.53
C PHE A 135 -7.32 -22.54 -5.14
N VAL A 136 -6.27 -22.82 -4.38
CA VAL A 136 -4.89 -22.63 -4.83
C VAL A 136 -3.97 -23.69 -4.21
N GLN A 137 -2.98 -24.11 -4.99
CA GLN A 137 -1.95 -25.04 -4.59
C GLN A 137 -0.57 -24.46 -4.81
N TYR A 138 0.32 -24.62 -3.84
CA TYR A 138 1.72 -24.20 -3.90
C TYR A 138 2.63 -25.42 -3.75
N PRO A 139 3.11 -26.02 -4.88
CA PRO A 139 4.05 -27.12 -4.84
C PRO A 139 5.43 -26.64 -4.40
N PHE A 140 6.16 -27.51 -3.72
CA PHE A 140 7.55 -27.26 -3.33
C PHE A 140 8.39 -28.54 -3.39
N ASP A 141 9.73 -28.33 -3.55
CA ASP A 141 10.74 -29.37 -3.52
C ASP A 141 11.84 -28.98 -2.53
N GLY A 142 12.04 -29.79 -1.50
CA GLY A 142 13.06 -29.58 -0.48
C GLY A 142 14.50 -29.68 -1.00
N ASN A 143 14.71 -30.19 -2.21
CA ASN A 143 16.02 -30.12 -2.87
C ASN A 143 16.31 -28.72 -3.44
N GLU A 144 15.27 -27.96 -3.75
CA GLU A 144 15.39 -26.61 -4.31
C GLU A 144 15.34 -25.53 -3.22
N LYS A 145 14.46 -25.72 -2.22
CA LYS A 145 14.17 -24.70 -1.19
C LYS A 145 13.95 -25.32 0.17
N THR A 146 14.68 -24.85 1.19
CA THR A 146 14.46 -25.21 2.57
C THR A 146 13.42 -24.34 3.26
N ASN A 147 13.10 -23.21 2.66
CA ASN A 147 12.07 -22.27 3.14
C ASN A 147 11.58 -21.42 1.97
N PHE A 148 10.33 -20.93 2.06
CA PHE A 148 9.79 -19.94 1.16
C PHE A 148 8.69 -19.12 1.83
N LYS A 149 8.37 -17.98 1.21
CA LYS A 149 7.28 -17.06 1.62
C LYS A 149 6.45 -16.74 0.40
N HIS A 150 5.15 -16.64 0.59
CA HIS A 150 4.24 -16.27 -0.47
C HIS A 150 3.05 -15.48 0.06
N TYR A 151 2.34 -14.82 -0.84
CA TYR A 151 1.06 -14.18 -0.54
C TYR A 151 0.10 -14.38 -1.70
N TRP A 152 -1.17 -14.44 -1.41
CA TRP A 152 -2.26 -14.48 -2.37
C TRP A 152 -3.50 -13.82 -1.77
N LYS A 153 -4.54 -13.59 -2.55
CA LYS A 153 -5.81 -13.09 -2.04
C LYS A 153 -6.97 -13.93 -2.55
N PRO A 154 -8.00 -14.19 -1.73
CA PRO A 154 -9.26 -14.74 -2.18
C PRO A 154 -9.86 -13.84 -3.27
N SER A 155 -10.27 -14.41 -4.39
CA SER A 155 -10.86 -13.71 -5.52
C SER A 155 -11.91 -14.56 -6.19
N LEU A 156 -12.83 -13.95 -6.93
CA LEU A 156 -13.81 -14.66 -7.72
C LEU A 156 -13.10 -15.34 -8.90
N ILE A 157 -13.31 -16.64 -9.06
CA ILE A 157 -12.68 -17.46 -10.11
C ILE A 157 -13.74 -18.34 -10.76
N LYS A 158 -14.26 -17.90 -11.90
CA LYS A 158 -15.31 -18.60 -12.66
C LYS A 158 -14.95 -20.06 -12.98
N ARG A 159 -13.67 -20.33 -13.29
CA ARG A 159 -13.19 -21.69 -13.59
C ARG A 159 -13.35 -22.67 -12.42
N LEU A 160 -13.30 -22.15 -11.19
CA LEU A 160 -13.49 -22.95 -9.96
C LEU A 160 -14.95 -22.96 -9.48
N GLY A 161 -15.85 -22.27 -10.16
CA GLY A 161 -17.24 -22.11 -9.72
C GLY A 161 -17.39 -21.12 -8.57
N VAL A 162 -16.35 -20.37 -8.21
CA VAL A 162 -16.38 -19.36 -7.15
C VAL A 162 -16.74 -18.03 -7.80
N CYS A 163 -18.03 -17.71 -7.80
CA CYS A 163 -18.57 -16.55 -8.53
C CYS A 163 -19.24 -15.51 -7.66
N ASP A 164 -19.52 -15.83 -6.42
CA ASP A 164 -20.16 -14.93 -5.47
C ASP A 164 -19.24 -14.71 -4.27
N VAL A 165 -19.29 -13.50 -3.72
CA VAL A 165 -18.42 -13.10 -2.60
C VAL A 165 -18.68 -13.96 -1.36
N GLU A 166 -19.91 -14.39 -1.15
CA GLU A 166 -20.34 -15.26 -0.06
C GLU A 166 -19.58 -16.60 -0.06
N GLN A 167 -19.20 -17.11 -1.23
CA GLN A 167 -18.40 -18.35 -1.36
C GLN A 167 -16.95 -18.19 -0.87
N LEU A 168 -16.48 -16.96 -0.72
CA LEU A 168 -15.18 -16.65 -0.15
C LEU A 168 -15.24 -16.46 1.36
N MET A 169 -16.41 -16.18 1.94
CA MET A 169 -16.61 -15.90 3.35
C MET A 169 -16.75 -17.22 4.14
N GLY A 170 -16.13 -17.27 5.31
CA GLY A 170 -16.19 -18.43 6.19
C GLY A 170 -14.83 -19.02 6.53
N GLU A 171 -14.84 -20.25 7.03
CA GLU A 171 -13.63 -20.95 7.47
C GLU A 171 -12.91 -21.63 6.30
N TRP A 172 -11.74 -21.16 6.02
CA TRP A 172 -10.82 -21.73 5.05
C TRP A 172 -9.93 -22.78 5.68
N THR A 173 -9.62 -23.82 4.91
CA THR A 173 -8.76 -24.91 5.34
C THR A 173 -7.43 -24.87 4.56
N VAL A 174 -6.33 -25.06 5.29
CA VAL A 174 -4.99 -25.20 4.72
C VAL A 174 -4.36 -26.47 5.21
N LEU A 175 -3.72 -27.22 4.32
CA LEU A 175 -3.05 -28.46 4.65
C LEU A 175 -1.87 -28.74 3.71
N PHE A 176 -0.96 -29.59 4.14
CA PHE A 176 -0.01 -30.22 3.25
C PHE A 176 -0.66 -31.38 2.49
N ALA A 177 -0.45 -31.49 1.18
CA ALA A 177 -1.05 -32.54 0.37
C ALA A 177 -0.69 -33.95 0.88
N GLY A 178 0.54 -34.13 1.39
CA GLY A 178 1.02 -35.36 2.01
C GLY A 178 0.47 -35.63 3.43
N LEU A 179 -0.20 -34.65 4.07
CA LEU A 179 -0.74 -34.76 5.42
C LEU A 179 -2.21 -34.30 5.49
N PRO A 180 -3.14 -34.97 4.79
CA PRO A 180 -4.51 -34.50 4.61
C PRO A 180 -5.34 -34.44 5.90
N ASN A 181 -4.94 -35.16 6.95
CA ASN A 181 -5.61 -35.17 8.23
C ASN A 181 -5.21 -34.02 9.16
N GLU A 182 -4.11 -33.34 8.86
CA GLU A 182 -3.60 -32.26 9.66
C GLU A 182 -3.90 -30.93 8.96
N LYS A 183 -4.78 -30.14 9.57
CA LYS A 183 -5.36 -28.95 8.98
C LYS A 183 -5.10 -27.73 9.84
N LEU A 184 -4.87 -26.62 9.19
CA LEU A 184 -4.86 -25.30 9.78
C LEU A 184 -6.07 -24.55 9.23
N HIS A 185 -6.72 -23.75 10.07
CA HIS A 185 -7.91 -22.99 9.70
C HIS A 185 -7.67 -21.50 9.88
N PHE A 186 -8.27 -20.70 9.02
CA PHE A 186 -8.41 -19.27 9.18
C PHE A 186 -9.76 -18.82 8.63
N GLN A 187 -10.24 -17.68 9.07
CA GLN A 187 -11.54 -17.17 8.68
C GLN A 187 -11.40 -15.98 7.72
N VAL A 188 -12.18 -15.97 6.65
CA VAL A 188 -12.47 -14.77 5.86
C VAL A 188 -13.81 -14.24 6.32
N THR A 189 -13.83 -13.01 6.83
CA THR A 189 -15.03 -12.35 7.37
C THR A 189 -15.95 -11.86 6.25
N ASP A 190 -17.13 -11.39 6.62
CA ASP A 190 -18.13 -10.83 5.72
C ASP A 190 -17.86 -9.36 5.33
N GLU A 191 -16.78 -8.78 5.84
CA GLU A 191 -16.37 -7.42 5.48
C GLU A 191 -15.42 -7.44 4.27
N ILE A 192 -15.66 -6.55 3.31
CA ILE A 192 -14.78 -6.35 2.15
C ILE A 192 -13.74 -5.29 2.50
N LEU A 193 -12.50 -5.52 2.11
CA LEU A 193 -11.42 -4.56 2.30
C LEU A 193 -11.76 -3.24 1.57
N PRO A 194 -11.85 -2.09 2.25
CA PRO A 194 -12.21 -0.82 1.65
C PRO A 194 -11.37 -0.47 0.41
N GLY A 195 -12.04 -0.07 -0.67
CA GLY A 195 -11.40 0.24 -1.96
C GLY A 195 -11.14 -0.98 -2.85
N THR A 196 -11.72 -2.14 -2.50
CA THR A 196 -11.63 -3.35 -3.34
C THR A 196 -12.98 -3.90 -3.76
N GLU A 197 -14.07 -3.24 -3.41
CA GLU A 197 -15.44 -3.68 -3.61
C GLU A 197 -15.76 -3.99 -5.08
N GLU A 198 -15.21 -3.19 -6.00
CA GLU A 198 -15.40 -3.36 -7.45
C GLU A 198 -14.90 -4.70 -8.01
N TYR A 199 -13.96 -5.35 -7.31
CA TYR A 199 -13.40 -6.65 -7.72
C TYR A 199 -14.24 -7.85 -7.26
N TYR A 200 -15.27 -7.62 -6.45
CA TYR A 200 -16.11 -8.65 -5.83
C TYR A 200 -17.57 -8.61 -6.30
N VAL A 201 -17.76 -8.12 -7.51
CA VAL A 201 -19.04 -8.26 -8.25
C VAL A 201 -19.13 -9.68 -8.81
N THR A 202 -20.32 -10.20 -8.96
CA THR A 202 -20.53 -11.60 -9.42
C THR A 202 -19.87 -11.89 -10.78
N CYS A 203 -19.42 -13.13 -11.01
CA CYS A 203 -18.75 -13.54 -12.26
C CYS A 203 -19.50 -13.17 -13.55
N ASN A 204 -20.80 -12.94 -13.49
CA ASN A 204 -21.61 -12.62 -14.67
C ASN A 204 -21.49 -11.14 -15.09
N GLU A 205 -21.12 -10.23 -14.18
CA GLU A 205 -21.00 -8.80 -14.45
C GLU A 205 -19.58 -8.40 -14.90
N VAL A 206 -18.55 -9.16 -14.45
CA VAL A 206 -17.13 -8.84 -14.74
C VAL A 206 -16.68 -9.30 -16.13
N ALA A 207 -17.55 -9.96 -16.91
CA ALA A 207 -17.17 -10.53 -18.22
C ALA A 207 -16.80 -9.49 -19.29
N LEU A 208 -16.84 -8.19 -19.03
CA LEU A 208 -16.73 -7.17 -20.08
C LEU A 208 -15.46 -6.32 -20.09
N GLU A 209 -14.65 -6.18 -19.02
CA GLU A 209 -13.55 -5.17 -19.06
C GLU A 209 -12.27 -5.45 -18.25
N MET A 210 -11.85 -6.66 -17.96
CA MET A 210 -10.51 -6.82 -17.38
C MET A 210 -9.46 -7.17 -18.43
N PRO A 211 -8.44 -6.29 -18.66
CA PRO A 211 -7.26 -6.71 -19.40
C PRO A 211 -6.58 -7.84 -18.63
N LEU A 212 -6.33 -8.96 -19.34
CA LEU A 212 -5.53 -10.07 -18.83
C LEU A 212 -4.21 -9.53 -18.26
N MET A 213 -4.12 -9.39 -16.95
CA MET A 213 -2.82 -9.31 -16.29
C MET A 213 -2.21 -10.70 -16.38
N THR A 214 -1.51 -10.93 -17.47
CA THR A 214 -0.61 -12.06 -17.59
C THR A 214 0.57 -11.80 -16.67
N ASP A 215 0.49 -12.32 -15.45
CA ASP A 215 1.67 -12.48 -14.61
C ASP A 215 2.47 -13.65 -15.21
N PRO A 216 3.66 -13.41 -15.80
CA PRO A 216 4.45 -14.45 -16.49
C PRO A 216 5.02 -15.50 -15.53
N SER A 217 4.78 -15.41 -14.23
CA SER A 217 5.31 -16.32 -13.21
C SER A 217 4.42 -17.53 -12.92
N ILE A 218 3.18 -17.58 -13.45
CA ILE A 218 2.29 -18.74 -13.25
C ILE A 218 2.39 -19.66 -14.45
N SER A 219 3.38 -20.55 -14.44
CA SER A 219 3.44 -21.71 -15.35
C SER A 219 2.39 -22.72 -14.89
N ILE A 220 1.27 -22.80 -15.62
CA ILE A 220 0.30 -23.89 -15.49
C ILE A 220 0.87 -25.06 -16.29
N ALA A 221 1.43 -26.05 -15.61
CA ALA A 221 1.76 -27.33 -16.24
C ALA A 221 0.46 -28.15 -16.45
N PRO A 222 0.38 -28.91 -17.56
CA PRO A 222 -0.80 -29.70 -17.90
C PRO A 222 -1.05 -30.87 -16.96
#